data_ca699bd2c39d66022236e20f8ea8eb10
#
_entry.id   ca699bd2c39d66022236e20f8ea8eb10
#
_cell.length_a   1.000
_cell.length_b   1.000
_cell.length_c   1.000
_cell.angle_alpha   90.00
_cell.angle_beta   90.00
_cell.angle_gamma   90.00
#
_symmetry.space_group_name_H-M   'P 1'
#
loop_
_entity.id
_entity.type
_entity.pdbx_description
1 polymer ?
#
loop_
_entity_poly.entity_id
_entity_poly.type
_entity_poly.pdbx_seq_one_letter_code
_entity_poly.pdbx_strand_id
1 'polypeptide(L)'
;MNELGYRSASECLTLLRSGEVSALELVDSCIARIEALNPEINAVVAKDYERAQERARVADSARSKGEDLGPLHGLPMTIKDSLETAGLVTTSGAPELRNHVPSENAVAVQRVIDAGAIILGKTNVPLYAGDIQTFNAVYGRTNNPWDLTRTVGGSSGGSAASLAAGFIPLEIGSDIGGSIRTPANYCGVYGHKSSHGIVPGRGHIPGPPGTKSEPDLAVVGPLARAAADLRLALDVIAGPDALARHGWALELPSPRAEKLEDFRVAYWFDDPLCPIDSKVRDELESTIEALRPHVKLVDIGATLQLERIVPIYMRLLMGVMGGDMPKPLRALTRMVLPYYALADRLGVKTDLVTKNAARGMHLPHSEWNRANEGRTRLRWQCHELFRDIDVLLTPVGPVTAFPHQTGGNPLSRRITVNGQPRPYMDQVCWAALASAAYLPATSAPVGISPEGLPINIQIVGPYLGDHTTIRFAELLANIRGGFTPPPLA
;
A
#
# COMPACT_ATOMS: atom_id res chain seq x y z
N MET A 1 10.98 -28.33 -1.92
CA MET A 1 11.10 -26.91 -2.33
C MET A 1 9.85 -26.07 -2.03
N ASN A 2 8.68 -26.67 -1.80
CA ASN A 2 7.44 -25.89 -1.56
C ASN A 2 7.23 -25.34 -0.12
N GLU A 3 7.98 -25.80 0.86
CA GLU A 3 7.73 -25.42 2.27
C GLU A 3 8.21 -24.00 2.64
N LEU A 4 9.28 -23.50 2.04
CA LEU A 4 9.84 -22.17 2.37
C LEU A 4 9.10 -21.01 1.69
N GLY A 5 8.52 -21.22 0.51
CA GLY A 5 7.93 -20.16 -0.31
C GLY A 5 6.81 -19.37 0.36
N TYR A 6 6.02 -19.99 1.23
CA TYR A 6 4.91 -19.33 1.91
C TYR A 6 5.15 -19.04 3.40
N ARG A 7 6.35 -19.31 3.91
CA ARG A 7 6.72 -18.90 5.29
C ARG A 7 6.66 -17.38 5.44
N SER A 8 6.24 -16.91 6.60
CA SER A 8 6.30 -15.51 6.97
C SER A 8 7.75 -15.02 7.13
N ALA A 9 7.98 -13.71 7.14
CA ALA A 9 9.33 -13.19 7.37
C ALA A 9 9.85 -13.60 8.77
N SER A 10 8.99 -13.56 9.77
CA SER A 10 9.33 -13.96 11.14
C SER A 10 9.68 -15.46 11.25
N GLU A 11 8.95 -16.33 10.52
CA GLU A 11 9.30 -17.75 10.44
C GLU A 11 10.66 -17.97 9.73
N CYS A 12 10.90 -17.29 8.59
CA CYS A 12 12.17 -17.34 7.88
C CYS A 12 13.34 -16.88 8.78
N LEU A 13 13.17 -15.78 9.52
CA LEU A 13 14.18 -15.28 10.46
C LEU A 13 14.43 -16.27 11.60
N THR A 14 13.42 -16.99 12.06
CA THR A 14 13.59 -18.04 13.07
C THR A 14 14.46 -19.19 12.53
N LEU A 15 14.19 -19.67 11.32
CA LEU A 15 14.98 -20.70 10.65
C LEU A 15 16.42 -20.26 10.39
N LEU A 16 16.61 -18.99 9.97
CA LEU A 16 17.95 -18.41 9.77
C LEU A 16 18.73 -18.32 11.08
N ARG A 17 18.11 -17.87 12.17
CA ARG A 17 18.77 -17.77 13.50
C ARG A 17 19.12 -19.13 14.08
N SER A 18 18.24 -20.13 13.97
CA SER A 18 18.52 -21.49 14.43
C SER A 18 19.58 -22.20 13.58
N GLY A 19 19.80 -21.75 12.34
CA GLY A 19 20.67 -22.39 11.36
C GLY A 19 20.05 -23.63 10.70
N GLU A 20 18.75 -23.82 10.82
CA GLU A 20 18.00 -24.85 10.09
C GLU A 20 18.01 -24.57 8.58
N VAL A 21 18.10 -23.29 8.18
CA VAL A 21 18.24 -22.83 6.81
C VAL A 21 19.32 -21.76 6.77
N SER A 22 20.21 -21.82 5.81
CA SER A 22 21.17 -20.75 5.53
C SER A 22 20.53 -19.62 4.74
N ALA A 23 21.11 -18.43 4.80
CA ALA A 23 20.65 -17.30 3.98
C ALA A 23 20.78 -17.60 2.48
N LEU A 24 21.83 -18.32 2.07
CA LEU A 24 22.01 -18.73 0.68
C LEU A 24 20.93 -19.71 0.23
N GLU A 25 20.58 -20.73 1.02
CA GLU A 25 19.51 -21.67 0.68
C GLU A 25 18.15 -20.96 0.57
N LEU A 26 17.85 -20.01 1.45
CA LEU A 26 16.62 -19.24 1.41
C LEU A 26 16.57 -18.33 0.16
N VAL A 27 17.67 -17.63 -0.16
CA VAL A 27 17.80 -16.81 -1.38
C VAL A 27 17.64 -17.67 -2.63
N ASP A 28 18.31 -18.82 -2.72
CA ASP A 28 18.21 -19.73 -3.88
C ASP A 28 16.81 -20.30 -4.03
N SER A 29 16.11 -20.61 -2.93
CA SER A 29 14.72 -21.03 -2.94
C SER A 29 13.80 -19.95 -3.51
N CYS A 30 13.99 -18.69 -3.11
CA CYS A 30 13.25 -17.55 -3.65
C CYS A 30 13.53 -17.36 -5.14
N ILE A 31 14.79 -17.39 -5.55
CA ILE A 31 15.19 -17.28 -6.97
C ILE A 31 14.55 -18.39 -7.81
N ALA A 32 14.64 -19.64 -7.37
CA ALA A 32 14.04 -20.77 -8.10
C ALA A 32 12.53 -20.59 -8.30
N ARG A 33 11.82 -20.11 -7.27
CA ARG A 33 10.39 -19.87 -7.35
C ARG A 33 10.05 -18.68 -8.25
N ILE A 34 10.82 -17.60 -8.20
CA ILE A 34 10.67 -16.46 -9.12
C ILE A 34 10.87 -16.93 -10.57
N GLU A 35 11.94 -17.65 -10.85
CA GLU A 35 12.21 -18.13 -12.22
C GLU A 35 11.10 -19.07 -12.75
N ALA A 36 10.50 -19.88 -11.89
CA ALA A 36 9.42 -20.79 -12.26
C ALA A 36 8.10 -20.08 -12.58
N LEU A 37 7.67 -19.11 -11.76
CA LEU A 37 6.30 -18.56 -11.84
C LEU A 37 6.24 -17.12 -12.36
N ASN A 38 7.31 -16.35 -12.25
CA ASN A 38 7.32 -14.95 -12.65
C ASN A 38 7.14 -14.70 -14.16
N PRO A 39 7.49 -15.64 -15.10
CA PRO A 39 7.18 -15.44 -16.52
C PRO A 39 5.70 -15.20 -16.80
N GLU A 40 4.78 -15.80 -16.04
CA GLU A 40 3.34 -15.61 -16.19
C GLU A 40 2.81 -14.45 -15.34
N ILE A 41 3.38 -14.21 -14.16
CA ILE A 41 2.94 -13.19 -13.21
C ILE A 41 3.54 -11.82 -13.54
N ASN A 42 4.83 -11.76 -13.92
CA ASN A 42 5.58 -10.54 -14.20
C ASN A 42 5.58 -9.54 -13.04
N ALA A 43 5.85 -10.03 -11.84
CA ALA A 43 5.91 -9.23 -10.62
C ALA A 43 7.31 -8.67 -10.35
N VAL A 44 8.37 -9.49 -10.50
CA VAL A 44 9.77 -9.09 -10.33
C VAL A 44 10.35 -8.73 -11.69
N VAL A 45 10.78 -7.49 -11.87
CA VAL A 45 11.11 -6.92 -13.20
C VAL A 45 12.57 -6.51 -13.38
N ALA A 46 13.30 -6.22 -12.31
CA ALA A 46 14.74 -6.04 -12.33
C ALA A 46 15.35 -6.95 -11.26
N LYS A 47 16.28 -7.79 -11.66
CA LYS A 47 16.84 -8.89 -10.85
C LYS A 47 18.28 -8.60 -10.47
N ASP A 48 18.70 -9.00 -9.27
CA ASP A 48 20.04 -8.80 -8.73
C ASP A 48 20.56 -10.07 -8.01
N TYR A 49 20.39 -11.19 -8.65
CA TYR A 49 20.59 -12.50 -8.03
C TYR A 49 22.05 -12.77 -7.61
N GLU A 50 23.01 -12.44 -8.46
CA GLU A 50 24.43 -12.66 -8.15
C GLU A 50 24.86 -11.90 -6.90
N ARG A 51 24.51 -10.62 -6.80
CA ARG A 51 24.80 -9.81 -5.64
C ARG A 51 23.99 -10.25 -4.40
N ALA A 52 22.77 -10.73 -4.58
CA ALA A 52 21.96 -11.28 -3.50
C ALA A 52 22.59 -12.56 -2.92
N GLN A 53 23.05 -13.47 -3.77
CA GLN A 53 23.76 -14.69 -3.34
C GLN A 53 25.08 -14.38 -2.62
N GLU A 54 25.83 -13.38 -3.09
CA GLU A 54 27.06 -12.96 -2.41
C GLU A 54 26.76 -12.38 -1.01
N ARG A 55 25.74 -11.53 -0.89
CA ARG A 55 25.28 -11.02 0.41
C ARG A 55 24.77 -12.12 1.34
N ALA A 56 24.13 -13.16 0.78
CA ALA A 56 23.70 -14.32 1.55
C ALA A 56 24.90 -15.08 2.15
N ARG A 57 25.96 -15.31 1.36
CA ARG A 57 27.21 -15.92 1.88
C ARG A 57 27.85 -15.07 2.98
N VAL A 58 27.83 -13.74 2.83
CA VAL A 58 28.32 -12.81 3.87
C VAL A 58 27.48 -12.94 5.14
N ALA A 59 26.15 -13.01 5.03
CA ALA A 59 25.24 -13.19 6.18
C ALA A 59 25.48 -14.54 6.87
N ASP A 60 25.66 -15.63 6.13
CA ASP A 60 25.96 -16.95 6.67
C ASP A 60 27.32 -16.97 7.38
N SER A 61 28.32 -16.30 6.80
CA SER A 61 29.65 -16.16 7.43
C SER A 61 29.57 -15.35 8.73
N ALA A 62 28.83 -14.24 8.75
CA ALA A 62 28.64 -13.44 9.96
C ALA A 62 27.96 -14.27 11.07
N ARG A 63 26.87 -14.98 10.74
CA ARG A 63 26.18 -15.87 11.68
C ARG A 63 27.12 -16.94 12.26
N SER A 64 27.95 -17.57 11.43
CA SER A 64 28.92 -18.60 11.88
C SER A 64 29.96 -18.07 12.85
N LYS A 65 30.25 -16.77 12.84
CA LYS A 65 31.12 -16.05 13.76
C LYS A 65 30.42 -15.50 15.00
N GLY A 66 29.07 -15.66 15.07
CA GLY A 66 28.24 -15.07 16.12
C GLY A 66 27.98 -13.58 15.95
N GLU A 67 28.22 -13.03 14.76
CA GLU A 67 27.92 -11.64 14.42
C GLU A 67 26.46 -11.50 13.98
N ASP A 68 25.75 -10.45 14.42
CA ASP A 68 24.38 -10.13 14.03
C ASP A 68 24.37 -8.88 13.13
N LEU A 69 23.83 -9.01 11.90
CA LEU A 69 23.71 -7.90 10.95
C LEU A 69 22.42 -7.09 11.14
N GLY A 70 21.61 -7.41 12.15
CA GLY A 70 20.40 -6.69 12.50
C GLY A 70 19.11 -7.52 12.39
N PRO A 71 17.95 -6.90 12.65
CA PRO A 71 16.67 -7.61 12.80
C PRO A 71 16.19 -8.35 11.54
N LEU A 72 16.71 -8.01 10.36
CA LEU A 72 16.42 -8.66 9.08
C LEU A 72 17.59 -9.50 8.55
N HIS A 73 18.52 -9.91 9.41
CA HIS A 73 19.73 -10.64 9.05
C HIS A 73 19.46 -11.83 8.11
N GLY A 74 19.95 -11.74 6.89
CA GLY A 74 19.86 -12.79 5.87
C GLY A 74 18.49 -12.95 5.21
N LEU A 75 17.49 -12.10 5.52
CA LEU A 75 16.14 -12.20 4.97
C LEU A 75 16.09 -11.69 3.53
N PRO A 76 15.67 -12.52 2.53
CA PRO A 76 15.46 -12.06 1.17
C PRO A 76 14.19 -11.21 1.05
N MET A 77 14.28 -10.13 0.26
CA MET A 77 13.16 -9.29 -0.06
C MET A 77 13.31 -8.62 -1.42
N THR A 78 12.23 -8.04 -1.93
CA THR A 78 12.24 -7.16 -3.10
C THR A 78 11.82 -5.75 -2.70
N ILE A 79 12.01 -4.80 -3.61
CA ILE A 79 11.71 -3.38 -3.38
C ILE A 79 10.86 -2.87 -4.55
N LYS A 80 9.80 -2.15 -4.25
CA LYS A 80 8.99 -1.46 -5.26
C LYS A 80 9.87 -0.64 -6.21
N ASP A 81 9.63 -0.73 -7.53
CA ASP A 81 10.45 -0.06 -8.55
C ASP A 81 10.32 1.47 -8.58
N SER A 82 9.60 2.07 -7.65
CA SER A 82 9.57 3.51 -7.42
C SER A 82 10.53 3.99 -6.31
N LEU A 83 11.18 3.07 -5.58
CA LEU A 83 12.15 3.41 -4.54
C LEU A 83 13.57 3.21 -5.06
N GLU A 84 14.37 4.28 -5.14
CA GLU A 84 15.75 4.23 -5.62
C GLU A 84 16.58 3.22 -4.84
N THR A 85 17.27 2.35 -5.58
CA THR A 85 18.13 1.29 -5.02
C THR A 85 19.49 1.37 -5.70
N ALA A 86 20.52 1.69 -4.95
CA ALA A 86 21.87 1.93 -5.48
C ALA A 86 22.41 0.72 -6.27
N GLY A 87 22.86 0.99 -7.48
CA GLY A 87 23.43 -0.01 -8.39
C GLY A 87 22.39 -0.96 -9.03
N LEU A 88 21.09 -0.74 -8.85
CA LEU A 88 20.02 -1.53 -9.45
C LEU A 88 19.07 -0.64 -10.24
N VAL A 89 18.78 -1.01 -11.48
CA VAL A 89 17.87 -0.25 -12.35
C VAL A 89 16.57 0.04 -11.62
N THR A 90 16.18 1.32 -11.59
CA THR A 90 14.95 1.81 -10.94
C THR A 90 14.23 2.74 -11.90
N THR A 91 13.10 2.30 -12.44
CA THR A 91 12.43 2.98 -13.56
C THR A 91 11.17 3.72 -13.17
N SER A 92 10.52 3.35 -12.08
CA SER A 92 9.14 3.77 -11.76
C SER A 92 8.16 3.54 -12.94
N GLY A 93 8.43 2.52 -13.77
CA GLY A 93 7.65 2.20 -14.97
C GLY A 93 7.79 3.22 -16.11
N ALA A 94 8.72 4.19 -16.02
CA ALA A 94 8.91 5.28 -16.97
C ALA A 94 9.93 4.92 -18.05
N PRO A 95 9.58 5.00 -19.35
CA PRO A 95 10.50 4.67 -20.46
C PRO A 95 11.78 5.50 -20.45
N GLU A 96 11.72 6.76 -20.05
CA GLU A 96 12.86 7.66 -19.93
C GLU A 96 13.84 7.28 -18.83
N LEU A 97 13.37 6.51 -17.83
CA LEU A 97 14.19 5.99 -16.73
C LEU A 97 14.62 4.51 -16.95
N ARG A 98 14.41 3.95 -18.14
CA ARG A 98 14.71 2.53 -18.45
C ARG A 98 16.14 2.11 -18.07
N ASN A 99 17.09 3.03 -18.18
CA ASN A 99 18.50 2.79 -17.86
C ASN A 99 18.97 3.56 -16.62
N HIS A 100 18.03 4.09 -15.82
CA HIS A 100 18.40 4.85 -14.62
C HIS A 100 18.87 3.89 -13.53
N VAL A 101 20.14 4.03 -13.14
CA VAL A 101 20.76 3.29 -12.01
C VAL A 101 21.10 4.32 -10.93
N PRO A 102 20.39 4.34 -9.81
CA PRO A 102 20.68 5.24 -8.70
C PRO A 102 22.07 5.01 -8.11
N SER A 103 22.71 6.09 -7.67
CA SER A 103 23.96 6.03 -6.90
C SER A 103 23.71 5.97 -5.38
N GLU A 104 22.53 6.34 -4.92
CA GLU A 104 22.11 6.31 -3.51
C GLU A 104 20.83 5.49 -3.36
N ASN A 105 20.65 4.90 -2.18
CA ASN A 105 19.41 4.25 -1.82
C ASN A 105 18.36 5.26 -1.34
N ALA A 106 17.09 4.99 -1.58
CA ALA A 106 16.02 5.59 -0.81
C ALA A 106 16.21 5.29 0.68
N VAL A 107 15.78 6.20 1.56
CA VAL A 107 16.01 6.06 3.02
C VAL A 107 15.49 4.74 3.55
N ALA A 108 14.26 4.35 3.19
CA ALA A 108 13.68 3.09 3.63
C ALA A 108 14.46 1.87 3.11
N VAL A 109 14.98 1.94 1.88
CA VAL A 109 15.81 0.88 1.28
C VAL A 109 17.15 0.75 2.02
N GLN A 110 17.80 1.88 2.31
CA GLN A 110 19.04 1.85 3.08
C GLN A 110 18.84 1.22 4.46
N ARG A 111 17.75 1.57 5.14
CA ARG A 111 17.44 1.03 6.48
C ARG A 111 17.22 -0.49 6.49
N VAL A 112 16.51 -1.04 5.51
CA VAL A 112 16.34 -2.51 5.45
C VAL A 112 17.65 -3.21 5.11
N ILE A 113 18.51 -2.61 4.27
CA ILE A 113 19.86 -3.14 3.98
C ILE A 113 20.74 -3.10 5.24
N ASP A 114 20.74 -1.99 5.97
CA ASP A 114 21.49 -1.83 7.23
C ASP A 114 21.00 -2.79 8.33
N ALA A 115 19.72 -3.18 8.26
CA ALA A 115 19.11 -4.18 9.13
C ALA A 115 19.43 -5.64 8.72
N GLY A 116 20.24 -5.85 7.67
CA GLY A 116 20.70 -7.16 7.22
C GLY A 116 19.85 -7.83 6.14
N ALA A 117 18.86 -7.14 5.55
CA ALA A 117 18.05 -7.69 4.46
C ALA A 117 18.86 -7.85 3.16
N ILE A 118 18.48 -8.84 2.36
CA ILE A 118 19.08 -9.16 1.07
C ILE A 118 18.09 -8.81 -0.04
N ILE A 119 18.42 -7.82 -0.88
CA ILE A 119 17.57 -7.37 -1.97
C ILE A 119 17.78 -8.25 -3.21
N LEU A 120 16.71 -8.94 -3.68
CA LEU A 120 16.73 -9.80 -4.86
C LEU A 120 16.43 -9.06 -6.14
N GLY A 121 15.75 -7.90 -6.04
CA GLY A 121 15.34 -7.16 -7.22
C GLY A 121 14.24 -6.14 -6.96
N LYS A 122 13.63 -5.66 -8.06
CA LYS A 122 12.58 -4.66 -8.06
C LYS A 122 11.25 -5.25 -8.50
N THR A 123 10.16 -4.75 -7.92
CA THR A 123 8.79 -5.17 -8.26
C THR A 123 8.06 -4.14 -9.11
N ASN A 124 7.27 -4.63 -10.06
CA ASN A 124 6.62 -3.83 -11.09
C ASN A 124 5.63 -2.81 -10.52
N VAL A 125 5.53 -1.66 -11.21
CA VAL A 125 4.66 -0.54 -10.87
C VAL A 125 4.02 0.04 -12.15
N PRO A 126 2.90 0.77 -12.10
CA PRO A 126 2.47 1.58 -13.22
C PRO A 126 3.40 2.80 -13.43
N LEU A 127 3.29 3.42 -14.60
CA LEU A 127 4.02 4.65 -14.94
C LEU A 127 3.96 5.67 -13.79
N TYR A 128 5.11 6.04 -13.23
CA TYR A 128 5.26 6.97 -12.10
C TYR A 128 4.38 6.65 -10.89
N ALA A 129 4.11 5.38 -10.66
CA ALA A 129 3.20 4.92 -9.60
C ALA A 129 1.78 5.56 -9.67
N GLY A 130 1.35 6.02 -10.85
CA GLY A 130 0.20 6.89 -11.08
C GLY A 130 -1.10 6.18 -11.49
N ASP A 131 -1.24 4.87 -11.35
CA ASP A 131 -2.48 4.13 -11.67
C ASP A 131 -2.82 3.12 -10.55
N ILE A 132 -4.07 2.69 -10.55
CA ILE A 132 -4.64 1.66 -9.65
C ILE A 132 -4.47 0.24 -10.23
N GLN A 133 -3.86 0.10 -11.39
CA GLN A 133 -3.43 -1.15 -12.02
C GLN A 133 -1.94 -1.10 -12.30
N THR A 134 -1.28 -2.26 -12.29
CA THR A 134 0.17 -2.34 -12.49
C THR A 134 0.50 -2.82 -13.90
N PHE A 135 0.82 -1.86 -14.77
CA PHE A 135 1.36 -2.07 -16.11
C PHE A 135 2.10 -0.82 -16.59
N ASN A 136 3.09 -0.99 -17.44
CA ASN A 136 3.86 0.10 -18.05
C ASN A 136 4.52 -0.33 -19.38
N ALA A 137 5.09 0.63 -20.09
CA ALA A 137 5.73 0.40 -21.38
C ALA A 137 7.16 -0.17 -21.29
N VAL A 138 7.76 -0.22 -20.09
CA VAL A 138 9.11 -0.78 -19.86
C VAL A 138 9.05 -2.28 -19.66
N TYR A 139 8.16 -2.74 -18.77
CA TYR A 139 8.13 -4.12 -18.29
C TYR A 139 6.83 -4.86 -18.63
N GLY A 140 5.83 -4.16 -19.16
CA GLY A 140 4.52 -4.75 -19.40
C GLY A 140 3.65 -4.81 -18.15
N ARG A 141 2.70 -5.78 -18.14
CA ARG A 141 1.63 -5.92 -17.15
C ARG A 141 1.98 -7.00 -16.14
N THR A 142 1.65 -6.76 -14.87
CA THR A 142 1.65 -7.78 -13.82
C THR A 142 0.27 -8.43 -13.73
N ASN A 143 0.23 -9.75 -13.71
CA ASN A 143 -0.99 -10.56 -13.62
C ASN A 143 -1.24 -11.02 -12.18
N ASN A 144 -2.51 -11.15 -11.81
CA ASN A 144 -2.88 -11.53 -10.46
C ASN A 144 -2.66 -13.04 -10.23
N PRO A 145 -1.91 -13.44 -9.18
CA PRO A 145 -1.70 -14.85 -8.86
C PRO A 145 -2.98 -15.67 -8.60
N TRP A 146 -4.09 -15.01 -8.25
CA TRP A 146 -5.39 -15.66 -8.06
C TRP A 146 -6.14 -15.92 -9.38
N ASP A 147 -5.94 -15.05 -10.37
CA ASP A 147 -6.53 -15.13 -11.70
C ASP A 147 -5.70 -14.25 -12.65
N LEU A 148 -4.91 -14.85 -13.53
CA LEU A 148 -3.99 -14.17 -14.44
C LEU A 148 -4.68 -13.18 -15.40
N THR A 149 -6.00 -13.26 -15.55
CA THR A 149 -6.80 -12.34 -16.39
C THR A 149 -7.17 -11.06 -15.67
N ARG A 150 -6.89 -10.94 -14.36
CA ARG A 150 -7.28 -9.83 -13.50
C ARG A 150 -6.10 -9.00 -13.03
N THR A 151 -6.42 -7.74 -12.65
CA THR A 151 -5.43 -6.81 -12.10
C THR A 151 -4.95 -7.23 -10.71
N VAL A 152 -3.69 -6.94 -10.42
CA VAL A 152 -3.10 -7.03 -9.08
C VAL A 152 -3.37 -5.80 -8.22
N GLY A 153 -4.08 -4.80 -8.76
CA GLY A 153 -4.11 -3.48 -8.16
C GLY A 153 -2.87 -2.66 -8.50
N GLY A 154 -2.72 -1.52 -7.85
CA GLY A 154 -1.61 -0.58 -8.03
C GLY A 154 -1.61 0.52 -6.95
N SER A 155 -0.48 1.14 -6.82
CA SER A 155 0.74 1.08 -7.63
C SER A 155 1.76 0.05 -7.14
N SER A 156 1.65 -0.54 -5.93
CA SER A 156 2.55 -1.60 -5.43
C SER A 156 2.05 -3.00 -5.85
N GLY A 157 1.58 -3.16 -7.11
CA GLY A 157 0.97 -4.41 -7.54
C GLY A 157 1.97 -5.54 -7.73
N GLY A 158 3.17 -5.25 -8.25
CA GLY A 158 4.26 -6.23 -8.30
C GLY A 158 4.67 -6.71 -6.90
N SER A 159 4.70 -5.80 -5.91
CA SER A 159 4.99 -6.12 -4.51
C SER A 159 3.98 -7.11 -3.92
N ALA A 160 2.68 -6.81 -4.06
CA ALA A 160 1.62 -7.67 -3.54
C ALA A 160 1.57 -9.03 -4.28
N ALA A 161 1.76 -9.03 -5.59
CA ALA A 161 1.81 -10.26 -6.38
C ALA A 161 3.01 -11.15 -6.02
N SER A 162 4.19 -10.57 -5.77
CA SER A 162 5.39 -11.30 -5.33
C SER A 162 5.16 -11.99 -3.98
N LEU A 163 4.52 -11.32 -3.03
CA LEU A 163 4.16 -11.89 -1.75
C LEU A 163 3.11 -13.00 -1.90
N ALA A 164 2.04 -12.76 -2.65
CA ALA A 164 0.98 -13.74 -2.87
C ALA A 164 1.48 -14.99 -3.58
N ALA A 165 2.39 -14.84 -4.54
CA ALA A 165 3.02 -15.96 -5.24
C ALA A 165 4.09 -16.68 -4.41
N GLY A 166 4.42 -16.19 -3.22
CA GLY A 166 5.44 -16.79 -2.35
C GLY A 166 6.87 -16.58 -2.84
N PHE A 167 7.15 -15.53 -3.63
CA PHE A 167 8.49 -15.23 -4.15
C PHE A 167 9.43 -14.75 -3.06
N ILE A 168 8.92 -13.92 -2.16
CA ILE A 168 9.67 -13.32 -1.05
C ILE A 168 8.76 -13.19 0.17
N PRO A 169 9.31 -13.14 1.39
CA PRO A 169 8.52 -13.01 2.61
C PRO A 169 8.13 -11.58 2.96
N LEU A 170 8.87 -10.57 2.51
CA LEU A 170 8.72 -9.18 2.92
C LEU A 170 8.96 -8.22 1.73
N GLU A 171 8.25 -7.07 1.73
CA GLU A 171 8.30 -6.07 0.65
C GLU A 171 8.12 -4.65 1.21
N ILE A 172 8.73 -3.66 0.55
CA ILE A 172 8.51 -2.24 0.84
C ILE A 172 7.85 -1.57 -0.36
N GLY A 173 6.66 -1.03 -0.12
CA GLY A 173 5.86 -0.28 -1.07
C GLY A 173 5.66 1.18 -0.69
N SER A 174 4.74 1.85 -1.36
CA SER A 174 4.33 3.24 -1.06
C SER A 174 2.85 3.43 -1.32
N ASP A 175 2.23 4.39 -0.61
CA ASP A 175 0.80 4.67 -0.69
C ASP A 175 0.54 6.17 -0.63
N ILE A 176 -0.22 6.69 -1.58
CA ILE A 176 -0.78 8.05 -1.57
C ILE A 176 -2.30 7.99 -1.78
N GLY A 177 -2.77 7.02 -2.56
CA GLY A 177 -4.15 6.83 -2.96
C GLY A 177 -4.66 5.40 -2.82
N GLY A 178 -4.13 4.62 -1.86
CA GLY A 178 -4.42 3.21 -1.70
C GLY A 178 -3.36 2.28 -2.28
N SER A 179 -2.21 2.82 -2.69
CA SER A 179 -1.20 2.07 -3.47
C SER A 179 -0.46 0.95 -2.73
N ILE A 180 -0.62 0.80 -1.43
CA ILE A 180 -0.28 -0.41 -0.65
C ILE A 180 -1.55 -1.23 -0.41
N ARG A 181 -2.61 -0.57 0.05
CA ARG A 181 -3.84 -1.19 0.54
C ARG A 181 -4.62 -1.89 -0.57
N THR A 182 -4.80 -1.25 -1.72
CA THR A 182 -5.53 -1.82 -2.87
C THR A 182 -4.87 -3.06 -3.43
N PRO A 183 -3.55 -3.07 -3.76
CA PRO A 183 -2.92 -4.31 -4.22
C PRO A 183 -2.84 -5.38 -3.12
N ALA A 184 -2.69 -5.02 -1.85
CA ALA A 184 -2.79 -5.98 -0.76
C ALA A 184 -4.18 -6.66 -0.74
N ASN A 185 -5.26 -5.90 -0.92
CA ASN A 185 -6.63 -6.43 -1.03
C ASN A 185 -6.78 -7.37 -2.24
N TYR A 186 -6.31 -6.97 -3.43
CA TYR A 186 -6.52 -7.76 -4.64
C TYR A 186 -5.67 -9.03 -4.72
N CYS A 187 -4.58 -9.07 -3.95
CA CYS A 187 -3.69 -10.24 -3.88
C CYS A 187 -3.84 -11.04 -2.56
N GLY A 188 -4.70 -10.60 -1.63
CA GLY A 188 -4.97 -11.31 -0.38
C GLY A 188 -3.80 -11.32 0.60
N VAL A 189 -2.96 -10.29 0.59
CA VAL A 189 -1.83 -10.13 1.51
C VAL A 189 -2.07 -8.97 2.49
N TYR A 190 -1.24 -8.85 3.52
CA TYR A 190 -1.27 -7.69 4.40
C TYR A 190 -0.49 -6.53 3.79
N GLY A 191 -0.99 -5.30 4.00
CA GLY A 191 -0.29 -4.08 3.61
C GLY A 191 -0.56 -2.96 4.60
N HIS A 192 0.49 -2.27 5.03
CA HIS A 192 0.37 -1.19 6.00
C HIS A 192 0.75 0.15 5.41
N LYS A 193 -0.22 1.06 5.32
CA LYS A 193 -0.01 2.48 5.08
C LYS A 193 0.39 3.14 6.39
N SER A 194 1.64 3.52 6.52
CA SER A 194 2.16 4.18 7.72
C SER A 194 1.46 5.51 8.01
N SER A 195 1.45 5.95 9.25
CA SER A 195 1.18 7.36 9.59
C SER A 195 2.06 8.28 8.76
N HIS A 196 1.50 9.39 8.25
CA HIS A 196 2.29 10.33 7.44
C HIS A 196 3.41 10.98 8.27
N GLY A 197 4.62 11.03 7.72
CA GLY A 197 5.78 11.69 8.32
C GLY A 197 6.64 10.81 9.23
N ILE A 198 6.30 9.51 9.43
CA ILE A 198 7.12 8.62 10.26
C ILE A 198 8.17 7.82 9.47
N VAL A 199 7.96 7.61 8.18
CA VAL A 199 8.94 6.99 7.28
C VAL A 199 9.35 8.02 6.23
N PRO A 200 10.65 8.39 6.14
CA PRO A 200 11.10 9.36 5.15
C PRO A 200 10.87 8.88 3.71
N GLY A 201 10.28 9.76 2.88
CA GLY A 201 9.96 9.47 1.49
C GLY A 201 11.11 9.78 0.50
N ARG A 202 12.25 10.30 0.96
CA ARG A 202 13.38 10.65 0.10
C ARG A 202 13.92 9.45 -0.67
N GLY A 203 14.10 9.63 -1.98
CA GLY A 203 14.49 8.55 -2.91
C GLY A 203 13.29 7.82 -3.51
N HIS A 204 12.06 8.32 -3.33
CA HIS A 204 10.87 7.80 -4.02
C HIS A 204 10.62 8.58 -5.33
N ILE A 205 10.37 7.88 -6.42
CA ILE A 205 9.92 8.40 -7.71
C ILE A 205 8.39 8.20 -7.79
N PRO A 206 7.53 9.16 -8.11
CA PRO A 206 7.75 10.32 -9.01
C PRO A 206 8.42 11.52 -8.34
N GLY A 207 8.86 12.38 -9.21
CA GLY A 207 9.82 13.44 -9.08
C GLY A 207 11.07 13.07 -9.87
N PRO A 208 11.84 14.02 -10.42
CA PRO A 208 13.12 13.71 -11.03
C PRO A 208 14.02 12.94 -10.08
N PRO A 209 14.82 11.96 -10.56
CA PRO A 209 15.83 11.29 -9.74
C PRO A 209 16.67 12.28 -8.93
N GLY A 210 16.92 11.95 -7.66
CA GLY A 210 17.67 12.83 -6.74
C GLY A 210 16.84 13.93 -6.08
N THR A 211 15.51 13.98 -6.27
CA THR A 211 14.61 14.89 -5.54
C THR A 211 14.76 14.69 -4.04
N LYS A 212 14.91 15.81 -3.30
CA LYS A 212 15.09 15.80 -1.83
C LYS A 212 13.80 16.11 -1.06
N SER A 213 12.81 16.77 -1.70
CA SER A 213 11.52 17.09 -1.07
C SER A 213 10.61 15.88 -1.00
N GLU A 214 9.86 15.78 0.09
CA GLU A 214 8.85 14.75 0.26
C GLU A 214 7.49 15.25 -0.24
N PRO A 215 6.76 14.48 -1.07
CA PRO A 215 5.44 14.87 -1.52
C PRO A 215 4.42 14.73 -0.39
N ASP A 216 3.49 15.68 -0.32
CA ASP A 216 2.36 15.60 0.62
C ASP A 216 1.53 14.32 0.41
N LEU A 217 0.89 13.79 1.45
CA LEU A 217 0.07 12.58 1.50
C LEU A 217 0.81 11.25 1.27
N ALA A 218 1.93 11.25 0.55
CA ALA A 218 2.66 10.04 0.22
C ALA A 218 3.35 9.45 1.45
N VAL A 219 3.30 8.13 1.55
CA VAL A 219 4.00 7.38 2.59
C VAL A 219 4.67 6.14 2.01
N VAL A 220 5.73 5.69 2.66
CA VAL A 220 6.36 4.40 2.43
C VAL A 220 5.91 3.46 3.54
N GLY A 221 5.66 2.20 3.22
CA GLY A 221 5.22 1.20 4.19
C GLY A 221 5.40 -0.23 3.71
N PRO A 222 5.30 -1.21 4.62
CA PRO A 222 5.53 -2.61 4.35
C PRO A 222 4.31 -3.34 3.78
N LEU A 223 4.58 -4.42 3.04
CA LEU A 223 3.63 -5.47 2.71
C LEU A 223 4.22 -6.84 3.12
N ALA A 224 3.37 -7.76 3.57
CA ALA A 224 3.78 -9.09 4.03
C ALA A 224 2.64 -10.10 3.97
N ARG A 225 2.92 -11.39 4.21
CA ARG A 225 1.90 -12.44 4.38
C ARG A 225 1.39 -12.59 5.82
N ALA A 226 2.07 -12.02 6.79
CA ALA A 226 1.62 -11.99 8.18
C ALA A 226 1.62 -10.55 8.71
N ALA A 227 0.63 -10.21 9.54
CA ALA A 227 0.53 -8.87 10.10
C ALA A 227 1.73 -8.52 11.02
N ALA A 228 2.26 -9.49 11.77
CA ALA A 228 3.44 -9.29 12.62
C ALA A 228 4.68 -8.84 11.83
N ASP A 229 4.83 -9.30 10.58
CA ASP A 229 5.95 -8.91 9.72
C ASP A 229 5.85 -7.44 9.27
N LEU A 230 4.64 -6.88 9.22
CA LEU A 230 4.45 -5.44 8.96
C LEU A 230 5.06 -4.61 10.09
N ARG A 231 4.89 -5.03 11.34
CA ARG A 231 5.48 -4.35 12.50
C ARG A 231 7.01 -4.44 12.45
N LEU A 232 7.54 -5.64 12.22
CA LEU A 232 8.98 -5.87 12.08
C LEU A 232 9.61 -4.93 11.05
N ALA A 233 9.01 -4.81 9.87
CA ALA A 233 9.52 -3.93 8.82
C ALA A 233 9.31 -2.45 9.14
N LEU A 234 8.16 -2.07 9.71
CA LEU A 234 7.88 -0.68 10.10
C LEU A 234 8.88 -0.19 11.14
N ASP A 235 9.19 -0.98 12.16
CA ASP A 235 10.14 -0.63 13.22
C ASP A 235 11.56 -0.41 12.66
N VAL A 236 11.91 -1.08 11.54
CA VAL A 236 13.17 -0.87 10.82
C VAL A 236 13.17 0.42 10.00
N ILE A 237 12.08 0.71 9.26
CA ILE A 237 12.08 1.83 8.30
C ILE A 237 11.61 3.16 8.91
N ALA A 238 10.91 3.15 10.05
CA ALA A 238 10.39 4.35 10.70
C ALA A 238 11.48 5.14 11.44
N GLY A 239 11.24 6.44 11.60
CA GLY A 239 12.13 7.36 12.29
C GLY A 239 12.56 8.55 11.43
N PRO A 240 13.18 9.58 12.02
CA PRO A 240 13.56 10.80 11.33
C PRO A 240 14.64 10.60 10.26
N ASP A 241 14.60 11.40 9.18
CA ASP A 241 15.70 11.48 8.22
C ASP A 241 16.92 12.21 8.81
N ALA A 242 18.04 12.14 8.09
CA ALA A 242 19.34 12.65 8.49
C ALA A 242 19.33 14.09 9.03
N LEU A 243 18.48 14.97 8.49
CA LEU A 243 18.35 16.35 8.96
C LEU A 243 17.66 16.44 10.32
N ALA A 244 16.63 15.64 10.54
CA ALA A 244 15.78 15.74 11.74
C ALA A 244 16.32 14.94 12.94
N ARG A 245 17.08 13.84 12.71
CA ARG A 245 17.57 12.93 13.76
C ARG A 245 18.45 13.59 14.82
N HIS A 246 18.96 14.79 14.56
CA HIS A 246 19.76 15.55 15.53
C HIS A 246 18.89 16.21 16.61
N GLY A 247 17.59 16.42 16.34
CA GLY A 247 16.69 17.15 17.24
C GLY A 247 15.54 16.33 17.81
N TRP A 248 15.19 15.18 17.18
CA TRP A 248 14.10 14.33 17.65
C TRP A 248 14.28 12.86 17.25
N ALA A 249 13.65 11.97 18.01
CA ALA A 249 13.54 10.56 17.73
C ALA A 249 12.05 10.17 17.69
N LEU A 250 11.73 9.15 16.90
CA LEU A 250 10.37 8.60 16.85
C LEU A 250 10.23 7.53 17.93
N GLU A 251 9.21 7.65 18.76
CA GLU A 251 8.76 6.61 19.67
C GLU A 251 7.27 6.37 19.38
N LEU A 252 6.95 5.28 18.66
CA LEU A 252 5.58 4.92 18.40
C LEU A 252 4.95 4.31 19.67
N PRO A 253 3.72 4.70 20.01
CA PRO A 253 3.05 4.13 21.18
C PRO A 253 2.81 2.62 20.98
N SER A 254 2.83 1.89 22.09
CA SER A 254 2.37 0.50 22.12
C SER A 254 0.92 0.39 21.63
N PRO A 255 0.48 -0.79 21.17
CA PRO A 255 -0.90 -1.03 20.82
C PRO A 255 -1.84 -0.62 21.96
N ARG A 256 -2.98 -0.01 21.62
CA ARG A 256 -3.97 0.42 22.64
C ARG A 256 -4.59 -0.76 23.40
N ALA A 257 -4.57 -1.96 22.81
CA ALA A 257 -5.02 -3.18 23.43
C ALA A 257 -4.19 -4.37 22.92
N GLU A 258 -3.99 -5.36 23.77
CA GLU A 258 -3.26 -6.60 23.46
C GLU A 258 -4.18 -7.77 23.12
N LYS A 259 -5.47 -7.70 23.50
CA LYS A 259 -6.49 -8.71 23.26
C LYS A 259 -7.70 -8.10 22.56
N LEU A 260 -8.42 -8.89 21.76
CA LEU A 260 -9.62 -8.44 21.05
C LEU A 260 -10.69 -7.89 22.00
N GLU A 261 -10.90 -8.49 23.17
CA GLU A 261 -11.92 -8.10 24.15
C GLU A 261 -11.75 -6.69 24.71
N ASP A 262 -10.54 -6.14 24.61
CA ASP A 262 -10.23 -4.79 25.08
C ASP A 262 -10.41 -3.73 24.00
N PHE A 263 -10.48 -4.13 22.71
CA PHE A 263 -10.63 -3.20 21.60
C PHE A 263 -12.05 -2.62 21.53
N ARG A 264 -12.13 -1.31 21.34
CA ARG A 264 -13.32 -0.56 20.96
C ARG A 264 -13.28 -0.37 19.45
N VAL A 265 -14.21 -1.01 18.75
CA VAL A 265 -14.23 -1.14 17.30
C VAL A 265 -15.46 -0.46 16.73
N ALA A 266 -15.26 0.45 15.79
CA ALA A 266 -16.33 0.97 14.94
C ALA A 266 -16.17 0.43 13.51
N TYR A 267 -17.23 0.45 12.72
CA TYR A 267 -17.18 0.12 11.30
C TYR A 267 -18.03 1.08 10.46
N TRP A 268 -17.62 1.28 9.22
CA TRP A 268 -18.29 2.14 8.25
C TRP A 268 -18.13 1.53 6.86
N PHE A 269 -19.17 0.84 6.38
CA PHE A 269 -19.17 0.07 5.13
C PHE A 269 -20.11 0.64 4.07
N ASP A 270 -20.92 1.66 4.40
CA ASP A 270 -21.90 2.24 3.49
C ASP A 270 -21.74 3.75 3.37
N ASP A 271 -21.62 4.22 2.12
CA ASP A 271 -21.64 5.64 1.81
C ASP A 271 -22.22 5.85 0.40
N PRO A 272 -23.22 6.73 0.23
CA PRO A 272 -23.88 6.96 -1.05
C PRO A 272 -22.93 7.41 -2.18
N LEU A 273 -21.80 8.06 -1.84
CA LEU A 273 -20.84 8.50 -2.85
C LEU A 273 -20.10 7.32 -3.48
N CYS A 274 -19.76 6.31 -2.69
CA CYS A 274 -18.98 5.16 -3.16
C CYS A 274 -19.57 3.85 -2.60
N PRO A 275 -20.70 3.37 -3.14
CA PRO A 275 -21.26 2.09 -2.77
C PRO A 275 -20.27 0.95 -3.08
N ILE A 276 -20.29 -0.08 -2.26
CA ILE A 276 -19.48 -1.29 -2.46
C ILE A 276 -20.31 -2.44 -3.06
N ASP A 277 -19.62 -3.32 -3.77
CA ASP A 277 -20.24 -4.52 -4.35
C ASP A 277 -20.78 -5.43 -3.22
N SER A 278 -21.94 -6.06 -3.44
CA SER A 278 -22.63 -6.85 -2.43
C SER A 278 -21.76 -7.98 -1.86
N LYS A 279 -20.99 -8.67 -2.70
CA LYS A 279 -20.07 -9.72 -2.23
C LYS A 279 -18.95 -9.21 -1.31
N VAL A 280 -18.47 -7.97 -1.52
CA VAL A 280 -17.53 -7.30 -0.61
C VAL A 280 -18.25 -6.95 0.69
N ARG A 281 -19.47 -6.41 0.61
CA ARG A 281 -20.30 -6.07 1.77
C ARG A 281 -20.57 -7.30 2.63
N ASP A 282 -21.06 -8.37 2.02
CA ASP A 282 -21.44 -9.61 2.72
C ASP A 282 -20.26 -10.19 3.51
N GLU A 283 -19.04 -10.16 2.91
CA GLU A 283 -17.84 -10.65 3.59
C GLU A 283 -17.41 -9.74 4.75
N LEU A 284 -17.51 -8.40 4.57
CA LEU A 284 -17.20 -7.45 5.64
C LEU A 284 -18.22 -7.55 6.78
N GLU A 285 -19.51 -7.68 6.48
CA GLU A 285 -20.56 -7.88 7.49
C GLU A 285 -20.38 -9.22 8.23
N SER A 286 -20.07 -10.31 7.52
CA SER A 286 -19.70 -11.60 8.11
C SER A 286 -18.49 -11.46 9.06
N THR A 287 -17.54 -10.61 8.72
CA THR A 287 -16.38 -10.32 9.59
C THR A 287 -16.81 -9.59 10.86
N ILE A 288 -17.74 -8.62 10.78
CA ILE A 288 -18.27 -7.96 11.98
C ILE A 288 -19.04 -8.94 12.87
N GLU A 289 -19.86 -9.82 12.28
CA GLU A 289 -20.58 -10.82 13.07
C GLU A 289 -19.63 -11.80 13.78
N ALA A 290 -18.53 -12.20 13.11
CA ALA A 290 -17.49 -13.02 13.73
C ALA A 290 -16.73 -12.29 14.85
N LEU A 291 -16.54 -10.97 14.72
CA LEU A 291 -15.88 -10.15 15.73
C LEU A 291 -16.77 -9.80 16.92
N ARG A 292 -18.09 -9.72 16.73
CA ARG A 292 -19.07 -9.25 17.72
C ARG A 292 -18.90 -9.85 19.12
N PRO A 293 -18.67 -11.16 19.30
CA PRO A 293 -18.48 -11.75 20.62
C PRO A 293 -17.12 -11.43 21.27
N HIS A 294 -16.19 -10.85 20.51
CA HIS A 294 -14.79 -10.70 20.89
C HIS A 294 -14.35 -9.26 21.09
N VAL A 295 -15.14 -8.25 20.69
CA VAL A 295 -14.77 -6.83 20.77
C VAL A 295 -15.89 -5.97 21.33
N LYS A 296 -15.58 -4.74 21.73
CA LYS A 296 -16.58 -3.73 22.10
C LYS A 296 -16.97 -2.91 20.86
N LEU A 297 -18.12 -3.23 20.25
CA LEU A 297 -18.62 -2.46 19.12
C LEU A 297 -19.14 -1.09 19.58
N VAL A 298 -18.74 -0.03 18.85
CA VAL A 298 -19.15 1.35 19.09
C VAL A 298 -19.85 1.89 17.85
N ASP A 299 -21.04 2.42 18.02
CA ASP A 299 -21.76 3.12 16.95
C ASP A 299 -21.23 4.56 16.82
N ILE A 300 -20.76 4.92 15.64
CA ILE A 300 -20.26 6.26 15.32
C ILE A 300 -21.29 7.11 14.57
N GLY A 301 -22.47 6.56 14.29
CA GLY A 301 -23.53 7.25 13.53
C GLY A 301 -23.03 7.81 12.19
N ALA A 302 -23.56 8.95 11.77
CA ALA A 302 -23.18 9.64 10.53
C ALA A 302 -21.99 10.62 10.72
N THR A 303 -21.05 10.32 11.58
CA THR A 303 -19.89 11.19 11.89
C THR A 303 -19.00 11.40 10.66
N LEU A 304 -18.83 10.37 9.82
CA LEU A 304 -17.99 10.42 8.62
C LEU A 304 -18.87 10.35 7.36
N GLN A 305 -18.47 11.12 6.33
CA GLN A 305 -19.15 11.17 5.04
C GLN A 305 -18.11 11.38 3.93
N LEU A 306 -18.06 10.49 2.93
CA LEU A 306 -17.15 10.63 1.79
C LEU A 306 -17.40 11.91 1.00
N GLU A 307 -18.65 12.38 0.93
CA GLU A 307 -18.99 13.64 0.26
C GLU A 307 -18.23 14.85 0.82
N ARG A 308 -17.86 14.83 2.09
CA ARG A 308 -17.05 15.89 2.74
C ARG A 308 -15.55 15.63 2.65
N ILE A 309 -15.13 14.37 2.68
CA ILE A 309 -13.71 13.96 2.74
C ILE A 309 -13.08 13.96 1.33
N VAL A 310 -13.75 13.36 0.36
CA VAL A 310 -13.23 13.18 -1.01
C VAL A 310 -12.87 14.50 -1.71
N PRO A 311 -13.65 15.59 -1.61
CA PRO A 311 -13.24 16.88 -2.21
C PRO A 311 -11.93 17.44 -1.66
N ILE A 312 -11.70 17.33 -0.35
CA ILE A 312 -10.44 17.76 0.29
C ILE A 312 -9.29 16.89 -0.23
N TYR A 313 -9.48 15.58 -0.12
CA TYR A 313 -8.49 14.59 -0.54
C TYR A 313 -8.10 14.72 -2.01
N MET A 314 -9.07 14.76 -2.93
CA MET A 314 -8.80 14.83 -4.37
C MET A 314 -8.09 16.11 -4.79
N ARG A 315 -8.39 17.25 -4.15
CA ARG A 315 -7.67 18.50 -4.40
C ARG A 315 -6.20 18.40 -3.98
N LEU A 316 -5.94 17.88 -2.78
CA LEU A 316 -4.58 17.73 -2.27
C LEU A 316 -3.81 16.67 -3.06
N LEU A 317 -4.41 15.51 -3.35
CA LEU A 317 -3.82 14.43 -4.14
C LEU A 317 -3.40 14.92 -5.52
N MET A 318 -4.31 15.58 -6.23
CA MET A 318 -4.02 16.07 -7.58
C MET A 318 -3.17 17.34 -7.58
N GLY A 319 -3.10 18.05 -6.45
CA GLY A 319 -2.12 19.11 -6.23
C GLY A 319 -0.69 18.57 -6.23
N VAL A 320 -0.48 17.37 -5.68
CA VAL A 320 0.81 16.67 -5.71
C VAL A 320 1.07 16.05 -7.08
N MET A 321 0.14 15.22 -7.57
CA MET A 321 0.34 14.43 -8.80
C MET A 321 0.19 15.23 -10.09
N GLY A 322 -0.56 16.33 -10.07
CA GLY A 322 -0.95 17.08 -11.26
C GLY A 322 0.21 17.85 -11.92
N GLY A 323 1.28 18.16 -11.17
CA GLY A 323 2.46 18.85 -11.67
C GLY A 323 3.17 18.09 -12.77
N ASP A 324 3.29 16.78 -12.61
CA ASP A 324 4.03 15.87 -13.49
C ASP A 324 3.15 15.22 -14.58
N MET A 325 1.86 15.55 -14.62
CA MET A 325 0.95 15.04 -15.64
C MET A 325 1.25 15.60 -17.05
N PRO A 326 1.03 14.80 -18.12
CA PRO A 326 1.27 15.24 -19.48
C PRO A 326 0.55 16.55 -19.81
N LYS A 327 1.26 17.50 -20.48
CA LYS A 327 0.72 18.82 -20.85
C LYS A 327 -0.65 18.76 -21.55
N PRO A 328 -0.93 17.83 -22.50
CA PRO A 328 -2.25 17.73 -23.13
C PRO A 328 -3.37 17.42 -22.14
N LEU A 329 -3.13 16.52 -21.17
CA LEU A 329 -4.11 16.17 -20.15
C LEU A 329 -4.38 17.37 -19.21
N ARG A 330 -3.34 18.08 -18.80
CA ARG A 330 -3.48 19.33 -18.03
C ARG A 330 -4.25 20.40 -18.79
N ALA A 331 -4.01 20.56 -20.08
CA ALA A 331 -4.78 21.51 -20.91
C ALA A 331 -6.28 21.11 -20.97
N LEU A 332 -6.57 19.84 -21.21
CA LEU A 332 -7.94 19.33 -21.23
C LEU A 332 -8.66 19.56 -19.90
N THR A 333 -8.02 19.23 -18.77
CA THR A 333 -8.63 19.44 -17.44
C THR A 333 -8.84 20.93 -17.16
N ARG A 334 -8.00 21.82 -17.67
CA ARG A 334 -8.19 23.28 -17.56
C ARG A 334 -9.42 23.78 -18.31
N MET A 335 -9.70 23.20 -19.48
CA MET A 335 -10.86 23.58 -20.32
C MET A 335 -12.20 23.24 -19.66
N VAL A 336 -12.25 22.22 -18.80
CA VAL A 336 -13.51 21.81 -18.12
C VAL A 336 -13.77 22.57 -16.81
N LEU A 337 -12.83 23.34 -16.29
CA LEU A 337 -13.01 24.10 -15.03
C LEU A 337 -14.16 25.12 -15.08
N PRO A 338 -14.37 25.92 -16.19
CA PRO A 338 -15.49 26.84 -16.29
C PRO A 338 -16.85 26.11 -16.23
N TYR A 339 -16.95 24.93 -16.85
CA TYR A 339 -18.16 24.09 -16.75
C TYR A 339 -18.47 23.74 -15.31
N TYR A 340 -17.50 23.24 -14.53
CA TYR A 340 -17.70 22.92 -13.13
C TYR A 340 -18.06 24.14 -12.27
N ALA A 341 -17.47 25.32 -12.58
CA ALA A 341 -17.82 26.55 -11.90
C ALA A 341 -19.26 26.99 -12.15
N LEU A 342 -19.73 26.85 -13.42
CA LEU A 342 -21.11 27.13 -13.78
C LEU A 342 -22.09 26.11 -13.16
N ALA A 343 -21.76 24.82 -13.23
CA ALA A 343 -22.57 23.76 -12.62
C ALA A 343 -22.79 24.00 -11.10
N ASP A 344 -21.73 24.39 -10.38
CA ASP A 344 -21.85 24.71 -8.95
C ASP A 344 -22.78 25.93 -8.70
N ARG A 345 -22.67 26.99 -9.54
CA ARG A 345 -23.56 28.17 -9.43
C ARG A 345 -25.03 27.84 -9.68
N LEU A 346 -25.26 26.88 -10.58
CA LEU A 346 -26.63 26.45 -10.94
C LEU A 346 -27.18 25.30 -10.06
N GLY A 347 -26.39 24.83 -9.06
CA GLY A 347 -26.75 23.70 -8.21
C GLY A 347 -26.80 22.35 -8.95
N VAL A 348 -26.20 22.24 -10.14
CA VAL A 348 -26.17 21.00 -10.93
C VAL A 348 -25.20 20.01 -10.30
N LYS A 349 -25.69 18.81 -9.96
CA LYS A 349 -24.87 17.73 -9.44
C LYS A 349 -23.87 17.25 -10.50
N THR A 350 -22.59 17.24 -10.16
CA THR A 350 -21.51 16.73 -10.99
C THR A 350 -20.73 15.65 -10.23
N ASP A 351 -19.98 14.82 -10.94
CA ASP A 351 -19.12 13.83 -10.31
C ASP A 351 -18.06 14.53 -9.43
N LEU A 352 -18.12 14.24 -8.12
CA LEU A 352 -17.28 14.90 -7.11
C LEU A 352 -15.81 14.54 -7.24
N VAL A 353 -15.51 13.29 -7.59
CA VAL A 353 -14.14 12.80 -7.73
C VAL A 353 -13.46 13.50 -8.89
N THR A 354 -14.04 13.41 -10.09
CA THR A 354 -13.49 14.01 -11.31
C THR A 354 -13.40 15.53 -11.23
N LYS A 355 -14.45 16.19 -10.71
CA LYS A 355 -14.47 17.65 -10.52
C LYS A 355 -13.32 18.12 -9.62
N ASN A 356 -13.14 17.49 -8.47
CA ASN A 356 -12.10 17.91 -7.53
C ASN A 356 -10.69 17.46 -7.97
N ALA A 357 -10.58 16.37 -8.73
CA ALA A 357 -9.34 16.01 -9.41
C ALA A 357 -8.92 17.10 -10.43
N ALA A 358 -9.82 17.53 -11.30
CA ALA A 358 -9.54 18.60 -12.26
C ALA A 358 -9.14 19.92 -11.57
N ARG A 359 -9.81 20.28 -10.48
CA ARG A 359 -9.46 21.45 -9.67
C ARG A 359 -8.10 21.31 -9.01
N GLY A 360 -7.79 20.13 -8.45
CA GLY A 360 -6.50 19.84 -7.81
C GLY A 360 -5.32 20.02 -8.74
N MET A 361 -5.41 19.57 -10.01
CA MET A 361 -4.35 19.73 -11.02
C MET A 361 -3.96 21.20 -11.32
N HIS A 362 -4.83 22.13 -10.98
CA HIS A 362 -4.65 23.58 -11.26
C HIS A 362 -4.79 24.42 -9.98
N LEU A 363 -4.56 23.79 -8.81
CA LEU A 363 -4.80 24.39 -7.51
C LEU A 363 -3.85 25.55 -7.24
N PRO A 364 -4.33 26.81 -7.13
CA PRO A 364 -3.50 27.90 -6.66
C PRO A 364 -3.08 27.66 -5.21
N HIS A 365 -1.92 28.17 -4.81
CA HIS A 365 -1.42 28.00 -3.44
C HIS A 365 -2.41 28.48 -2.36
N SER A 366 -3.13 29.57 -2.61
CA SER A 366 -4.19 30.05 -1.70
C SER A 366 -5.33 29.07 -1.51
N GLU A 367 -5.69 28.31 -2.55
CA GLU A 367 -6.71 27.26 -2.45
C GLU A 367 -6.15 25.97 -1.85
N TRP A 368 -4.87 25.67 -2.10
CA TRP A 368 -4.18 24.62 -1.38
C TRP A 368 -4.21 24.86 0.13
N ASN A 369 -3.95 26.08 0.58
CA ASN A 369 -4.04 26.46 2.01
C ASN A 369 -5.45 26.23 2.57
N ARG A 370 -6.51 26.52 1.80
CA ARG A 370 -7.89 26.25 2.23
C ARG A 370 -8.18 24.75 2.31
N ALA A 371 -7.71 23.96 1.34
CA ALA A 371 -7.84 22.50 1.36
C ALA A 371 -7.06 21.89 2.53
N ASN A 372 -5.86 22.41 2.81
CA ASN A 372 -5.04 22.02 3.95
C ASN A 372 -5.69 22.36 5.29
N GLU A 373 -6.36 23.52 5.40
CA GLU A 373 -7.16 23.84 6.59
C GLU A 373 -8.34 22.86 6.75
N GLY A 374 -9.02 22.52 5.65
CA GLY A 374 -10.08 21.51 5.65
C GLY A 374 -9.57 20.14 6.11
N ARG A 375 -8.40 19.73 5.64
CA ARG A 375 -7.71 18.53 6.12
C ARG A 375 -7.37 18.59 7.60
N THR A 376 -6.88 19.73 8.07
CA THR A 376 -6.51 19.90 9.48
C THR A 376 -7.74 19.75 10.37
N ARG A 377 -8.88 20.31 9.99
CA ARG A 377 -10.16 20.10 10.69
C ARG A 377 -10.58 18.63 10.68
N LEU A 378 -10.44 17.94 9.55
CA LEU A 378 -10.69 16.48 9.46
C LEU A 378 -9.77 15.71 10.42
N ARG A 379 -8.49 16.07 10.51
CA ARG A 379 -7.55 15.44 11.46
C ARG A 379 -8.01 15.61 12.90
N TRP A 380 -8.48 16.81 13.30
CA TRP A 380 -9.02 17.04 14.63
C TRP A 380 -10.33 16.27 14.87
N GLN A 381 -11.20 16.18 13.87
CA GLN A 381 -12.40 15.34 13.95
C GLN A 381 -12.05 13.87 14.15
N CYS A 382 -11.06 13.35 13.44
CA CYS A 382 -10.56 11.99 13.64
C CYS A 382 -9.90 11.84 15.03
N HIS A 383 -9.16 12.83 15.50
CA HIS A 383 -8.59 12.82 16.85
C HIS A 383 -9.66 12.63 17.93
N GLU A 384 -10.75 13.40 17.85
CA GLU A 384 -11.87 13.25 18.78
C GLU A 384 -12.56 11.87 18.63
N LEU A 385 -12.81 11.41 17.39
CA LEU A 385 -13.39 10.09 17.13
C LEU A 385 -12.57 8.96 17.79
N PHE A 386 -11.26 9.00 17.65
CA PHE A 386 -10.34 8.00 18.22
C PHE A 386 -10.11 8.12 19.74
N ARG A 387 -10.82 9.00 20.44
CA ARG A 387 -10.93 8.95 21.92
C ARG A 387 -11.91 7.87 22.36
N ASP A 388 -12.93 7.59 21.55
CA ASP A 388 -14.00 6.64 21.86
C ASP A 388 -13.78 5.27 21.26
N ILE A 389 -12.99 5.19 20.18
CA ILE A 389 -12.65 3.94 19.49
C ILE A 389 -11.13 3.75 19.34
N ASP A 390 -10.70 2.52 19.18
CA ASP A 390 -9.30 2.18 18.97
C ASP A 390 -8.98 1.92 17.50
N VAL A 391 -9.93 1.33 16.76
CA VAL A 391 -9.86 1.11 15.32
C VAL A 391 -11.22 1.36 14.66
N LEU A 392 -11.14 1.86 13.42
CA LEU A 392 -12.28 1.99 12.50
C LEU A 392 -12.10 1.03 11.34
N LEU A 393 -13.06 0.14 11.13
CA LEU A 393 -13.07 -0.81 10.02
C LEU A 393 -13.82 -0.22 8.83
N THR A 394 -13.19 -0.26 7.64
CA THR A 394 -13.79 0.22 6.39
C THR A 394 -13.47 -0.74 5.24
N PRO A 395 -14.19 -0.65 4.10
CA PRO A 395 -13.72 -1.30 2.89
C PRO A 395 -12.34 -0.77 2.47
N VAL A 396 -11.53 -1.61 1.81
CA VAL A 396 -10.31 -1.15 1.13
C VAL A 396 -10.69 -0.44 -0.18
N GLY A 397 -11.66 -0.98 -0.89
CA GLY A 397 -12.18 -0.44 -2.13
C GLY A 397 -13.56 -1.02 -2.45
N PRO A 398 -14.22 -0.53 -3.53
CA PRO A 398 -15.61 -0.91 -3.82
C PRO A 398 -15.78 -2.31 -4.40
N VAL A 399 -14.73 -2.93 -4.96
CA VAL A 399 -14.78 -4.21 -5.68
C VAL A 399 -13.57 -5.09 -5.40
N THR A 400 -13.69 -6.38 -5.67
CA THR A 400 -12.55 -7.32 -5.77
C THR A 400 -11.73 -7.04 -7.04
N ALA A 401 -10.63 -7.77 -7.26
CA ALA A 401 -9.82 -7.67 -8.47
C ALA A 401 -10.70 -7.83 -9.73
N PHE A 402 -10.60 -6.88 -10.67
CA PHE A 402 -11.38 -6.83 -11.90
C PHE A 402 -10.51 -7.16 -13.13
N PRO A 403 -11.10 -7.49 -14.29
CA PRO A 403 -10.34 -7.76 -15.52
C PRO A 403 -9.45 -6.58 -15.91
N HIS A 404 -8.29 -6.87 -16.48
CA HIS A 404 -7.34 -5.84 -16.90
C HIS A 404 -7.95 -4.80 -17.84
N GLN A 405 -7.67 -3.52 -17.58
CA GLN A 405 -8.05 -2.37 -18.40
C GLN A 405 -6.81 -1.53 -18.73
N THR A 406 -5.94 -2.07 -19.58
CA THR A 406 -4.64 -1.45 -19.90
C THR A 406 -4.69 -0.50 -21.11
N GLY A 407 -5.79 -0.49 -21.86
CA GLY A 407 -6.00 0.40 -23.00
C GLY A 407 -6.79 1.66 -22.67
N GLY A 408 -6.82 2.60 -23.61
CA GLY A 408 -7.67 3.78 -23.56
C GLY A 408 -7.30 4.85 -22.52
N ASN A 409 -8.14 5.86 -22.44
CA ASN A 409 -7.98 6.94 -21.45
C ASN A 409 -8.41 6.45 -20.06
N PRO A 410 -7.59 6.59 -19.00
CA PRO A 410 -7.95 6.21 -17.63
C PRO A 410 -9.28 6.81 -17.15
N LEU A 411 -9.65 8.01 -17.59
CA LEU A 411 -10.92 8.66 -17.26
C LEU A 411 -12.16 7.98 -17.89
N SER A 412 -11.98 7.21 -18.97
CA SER A 412 -13.06 6.45 -19.62
C SER A 412 -13.25 5.05 -19.05
N ARG A 413 -12.29 4.54 -18.25
CA ARG A 413 -12.38 3.22 -17.63
C ARG A 413 -13.54 3.16 -16.64
N ARG A 414 -14.08 1.97 -16.45
CA ARG A 414 -15.21 1.72 -15.54
C ARG A 414 -14.94 0.48 -14.70
N ILE A 415 -15.46 0.49 -13.48
CA ILE A 415 -15.62 -0.72 -12.66
C ILE A 415 -17.12 -1.05 -12.58
N THR A 416 -17.42 -2.30 -12.30
CA THR A 416 -18.81 -2.74 -12.10
C THR A 416 -19.05 -2.97 -10.62
N VAL A 417 -20.05 -2.27 -10.07
CA VAL A 417 -20.49 -2.41 -8.67
C VAL A 417 -21.97 -2.78 -8.70
N ASN A 418 -22.33 -3.93 -8.17
CA ASN A 418 -23.71 -4.45 -8.16
C ASN A 418 -24.35 -4.45 -9.59
N GLY A 419 -23.59 -4.85 -10.60
CA GLY A 419 -24.01 -4.87 -11.99
C GLY A 419 -24.09 -3.51 -12.68
N GLN A 420 -23.76 -2.40 -11.99
CA GLN A 420 -23.81 -1.05 -12.55
C GLN A 420 -22.42 -0.51 -12.84
N PRO A 421 -22.20 0.14 -14.01
CA PRO A 421 -20.92 0.77 -14.32
C PRO A 421 -20.69 2.02 -13.45
N ARG A 422 -19.53 2.07 -12.80
CA ARG A 422 -19.09 3.20 -11.96
C ARG A 422 -17.78 3.78 -12.50
N PRO A 423 -17.47 5.06 -12.20
CA PRO A 423 -16.16 5.62 -12.51
C PRO A 423 -15.01 4.78 -11.94
N TYR A 424 -13.97 4.57 -12.73
CA TYR A 424 -12.76 3.85 -12.29
C TYR A 424 -12.11 4.47 -11.04
N MET A 425 -12.17 5.80 -10.94
CA MET A 425 -11.58 6.54 -9.82
C MET A 425 -12.36 6.42 -8.51
N ASP A 426 -13.54 5.79 -8.49
CA ASP A 426 -14.25 5.49 -7.24
C ASP A 426 -13.40 4.61 -6.30
N GLN A 427 -12.44 3.87 -6.85
CA GLN A 427 -11.54 3.01 -6.09
C GLN A 427 -10.66 3.74 -5.07
N VAL A 428 -10.42 5.06 -5.25
CA VAL A 428 -9.65 5.85 -4.28
C VAL A 428 -10.50 6.45 -3.15
N CYS A 429 -11.84 6.33 -3.22
CA CYS A 429 -12.73 6.98 -2.26
C CYS A 429 -12.56 6.43 -0.84
N TRP A 430 -12.48 5.11 -0.67
CA TRP A 430 -12.30 4.50 0.64
C TRP A 430 -10.88 4.67 1.20
N ALA A 431 -9.90 4.97 0.34
CA ALA A 431 -8.56 5.35 0.78
C ALA A 431 -8.49 6.79 1.33
N ALA A 432 -9.47 7.64 0.99
CA ALA A 432 -9.43 9.09 1.20
C ALA A 432 -9.28 9.49 2.67
N LEU A 433 -10.04 8.85 3.59
CA LEU A 433 -10.00 9.20 5.02
C LEU A 433 -8.58 9.07 5.58
N ALA A 434 -8.01 7.87 5.49
CA ALA A 434 -6.70 7.59 6.06
C ALA A 434 -5.58 8.41 5.39
N SER A 435 -5.67 8.64 4.06
CA SER A 435 -4.69 9.45 3.34
C SER A 435 -4.81 10.93 3.70
N ALA A 436 -6.01 11.53 3.61
CA ALA A 436 -6.22 12.95 3.90
C ALA A 436 -5.93 13.29 5.36
N ALA A 437 -6.33 12.47 6.30
CA ALA A 437 -6.13 12.73 7.74
C ALA A 437 -4.77 12.25 8.27
N TYR A 438 -3.87 11.72 7.39
CA TYR A 438 -2.54 11.23 7.76
C TYR A 438 -2.51 10.01 8.68
N LEU A 439 -3.63 9.31 8.79
CA LEU A 439 -3.80 8.18 9.72
C LEU A 439 -3.11 6.92 9.19
N PRO A 440 -2.65 6.03 10.09
CA PRO A 440 -2.21 4.70 9.71
C PRO A 440 -3.40 3.86 9.26
N ALA A 441 -3.18 2.95 8.31
CA ALA A 441 -4.20 2.01 7.88
C ALA A 441 -3.59 0.68 7.44
N THR A 442 -4.08 -0.41 8.00
CA THR A 442 -3.67 -1.78 7.65
C THR A 442 -4.76 -2.45 6.82
N SER A 443 -4.41 -2.96 5.64
CA SER A 443 -5.25 -3.85 4.84
C SER A 443 -4.98 -5.28 5.29
N ALA A 444 -6.01 -6.02 5.71
CA ALA A 444 -5.90 -7.37 6.25
C ALA A 444 -6.87 -8.33 5.55
N PRO A 445 -6.44 -9.52 5.10
CA PRO A 445 -7.31 -10.53 4.50
C PRO A 445 -8.39 -11.00 5.47
N VAL A 446 -9.64 -11.09 4.99
CA VAL A 446 -10.78 -11.53 5.80
C VAL A 446 -11.60 -12.65 5.15
N GLY A 447 -11.43 -12.89 3.86
CA GLY A 447 -12.12 -13.95 3.16
C GLY A 447 -11.84 -14.00 1.67
N ILE A 448 -12.58 -14.89 1.00
CA ILE A 448 -12.51 -15.15 -0.44
C ILE A 448 -13.92 -15.00 -1.02
N SER A 449 -14.06 -14.22 -2.10
CA SER A 449 -15.34 -14.04 -2.78
C SER A 449 -15.81 -15.35 -3.43
N PRO A 450 -17.11 -15.44 -3.82
CA PRO A 450 -17.63 -16.60 -4.55
C PRO A 450 -16.88 -16.90 -5.86
N GLU A 451 -16.22 -15.90 -6.46
CA GLU A 451 -15.39 -16.08 -7.66
C GLU A 451 -13.95 -16.50 -7.36
N GLY A 452 -13.61 -16.81 -6.11
CA GLY A 452 -12.27 -17.23 -5.71
C GLY A 452 -11.26 -16.10 -5.56
N LEU A 453 -11.71 -14.85 -5.39
CA LEU A 453 -10.83 -13.68 -5.25
C LEU A 453 -10.77 -13.18 -3.81
N PRO A 454 -9.61 -12.73 -3.32
CA PRO A 454 -9.47 -12.25 -1.95
C PRO A 454 -10.28 -10.98 -1.68
N ILE A 455 -10.69 -10.86 -0.43
CA ILE A 455 -11.31 -9.67 0.15
C ILE A 455 -10.56 -9.32 1.42
N ASN A 456 -10.11 -8.06 1.51
CA ASN A 456 -9.51 -7.52 2.72
C ASN A 456 -10.42 -6.46 3.35
N ILE A 457 -10.24 -6.27 4.65
CA ILE A 457 -10.77 -5.13 5.40
C ILE A 457 -9.67 -4.10 5.63
N GLN A 458 -10.01 -2.82 5.66
CA GLN A 458 -9.12 -1.73 6.03
C GLN A 458 -9.31 -1.39 7.51
N ILE A 459 -8.26 -1.45 8.30
CA ILE A 459 -8.21 -1.14 9.72
C ILE A 459 -7.53 0.21 9.85
N VAL A 460 -8.30 1.27 10.11
CA VAL A 460 -7.79 2.64 10.30
C VAL A 460 -7.62 2.90 11.79
N GLY A 461 -6.48 3.48 12.19
CA GLY A 461 -6.17 3.83 13.57
C GLY A 461 -5.97 5.33 13.79
N PRO A 462 -5.79 5.77 15.05
CA PRO A 462 -5.41 7.15 15.36
C PRO A 462 -4.04 7.48 14.75
N TYR A 463 -3.78 8.77 14.52
CA TYR A 463 -2.47 9.22 14.04
C TYR A 463 -1.37 8.76 15.02
N LEU A 464 -0.30 8.16 14.48
CA LEU A 464 0.78 7.46 15.18
C LEU A 464 0.36 6.15 15.89
N GLY A 465 -0.85 5.67 15.68
CA GLY A 465 -1.34 4.38 16.20
C GLY A 465 -1.07 3.18 15.27
N ASP A 466 0.05 3.20 14.55
CA ASP A 466 0.44 2.19 13.58
C ASP A 466 0.47 0.79 14.21
N HIS A 467 1.10 0.64 15.36
CA HIS A 467 1.15 -0.63 16.11
C HIS A 467 -0.25 -1.11 16.53
N THR A 468 -1.19 -0.20 16.79
CA THR A 468 -2.58 -0.56 17.14
C THR A 468 -3.29 -1.22 15.95
N THR A 469 -3.17 -0.66 14.74
CA THR A 469 -3.81 -1.22 13.54
C THR A 469 -3.18 -2.55 13.13
N ILE A 470 -1.87 -2.69 13.25
CA ILE A 470 -1.14 -3.93 12.96
C ILE A 470 -1.51 -5.01 13.99
N ARG A 471 -1.54 -4.68 15.29
CA ARG A 471 -1.92 -5.62 16.34
C ARG A 471 -3.35 -6.11 16.16
N PHE A 472 -4.28 -5.22 15.83
CA PHE A 472 -5.65 -5.65 15.54
C PHE A 472 -5.69 -6.60 14.33
N ALA A 473 -4.90 -6.34 13.27
CA ALA A 473 -4.81 -7.24 12.12
C ALA A 473 -4.24 -8.63 12.48
N GLU A 474 -3.26 -8.71 13.39
CA GLU A 474 -2.73 -9.97 13.92
C GLU A 474 -3.83 -10.77 14.66
N LEU A 475 -4.58 -10.11 15.53
CA LEU A 475 -5.64 -10.73 16.30
C LEU A 475 -6.82 -11.15 15.41
N LEU A 476 -7.15 -10.33 14.39
CA LEU A 476 -8.19 -10.64 13.41
C LEU A 476 -7.87 -11.91 12.61
N ALA A 477 -6.61 -12.18 12.33
CA ALA A 477 -6.19 -13.41 11.65
C ALA A 477 -6.60 -14.68 12.39
N ASN A 478 -6.65 -14.65 13.72
CA ASN A 478 -7.11 -15.79 14.52
C ASN A 478 -8.61 -16.08 14.35
N ILE A 479 -9.38 -15.09 13.92
CA ILE A 479 -10.83 -15.18 13.67
C ILE A 479 -11.12 -15.49 12.20
N ARG A 480 -10.39 -14.88 11.27
CA ARG A 480 -10.66 -14.92 9.81
C ARG A 480 -9.67 -15.74 9.00
N GLY A 481 -8.62 -16.32 9.62
CA GLY A 481 -7.64 -17.20 8.98
C GLY A 481 -6.47 -16.50 8.30
N GLY A 482 -6.52 -15.18 8.06
CA GLY A 482 -5.42 -14.42 7.49
C GLY A 482 -5.08 -14.77 6.03
N PHE A 483 -3.79 -14.77 5.70
CA PHE A 483 -3.30 -15.08 4.34
C PHE A 483 -3.62 -16.53 3.93
N THR A 484 -4.15 -16.68 2.73
CA THR A 484 -4.33 -17.96 2.05
C THR A 484 -3.53 -17.94 0.74
N PRO A 485 -2.75 -18.98 0.40
CA PRO A 485 -2.05 -19.05 -0.88
C PRO A 485 -3.01 -19.09 -2.07
N PRO A 486 -2.69 -18.39 -3.18
CA PRO A 486 -3.46 -18.50 -4.42
C PRO A 486 -3.31 -19.90 -5.03
N PRO A 487 -4.27 -20.33 -5.88
CA PRO A 487 -4.23 -21.63 -6.55
C PRO A 487 -3.25 -21.64 -7.73
N LEU A 488 -1.97 -21.39 -7.46
CA LEU A 488 -0.91 -21.49 -8.46
C LEU A 488 -0.54 -22.95 -8.70
N ALA A 489 -0.45 -23.34 -9.98
CA ALA A 489 -0.09 -24.69 -10.40
C ALA A 489 1.38 -25.03 -10.11
#